data_2ed7b744c620bcbb426aa806c52798d5
#
_entry.id   2ed7b744c620bcbb426aa806c52798d5
#
_cell.length_a   1.000
_cell.length_b   1.000
_cell.length_c   1.000
_cell.angle_alpha   90.00
_cell.angle_beta   90.00
_cell.angle_gamma   90.00
#
_symmetry.space_group_name_H-M   'P 1'
#
loop_
_entity.id
_entity.type
_entity.pdbx_description
1 polymer ?
#
loop_
_entity_poly.entity_id
_entity_poly.type
_entity_poly.pdbx_seq_one_letter_code
_entity_poly.pdbx_strand_id
1 'polypeptide(L)'
;MISFVPTKLANGIMHKALQQLALSVAFVVLCPMMAWAQTDVVRYSATEYQDRGVVYYLPKSQLDIALRVVKTTVTPGEFSEYAPLLLGQKVATELAVSYEIESAEVRSLGVPDENYSYLVEFKAAQPYSYVALTKNGILSGINGYSTSLQEEVASPPFAPRQEGVDPLLPREFALATSRAKKAQIAANHLFSLREDLMSLLSGKAEFAPREGEAYTLAVFRLEGQIAAVERLFVGTTVREPLTQHYKVEPEEEINHRTIARFSPVVGLLPATSREGEAITLDLKATRRAPLLSPEELAKQERKLHGIIYNLPGSATIRLQKGSRLFAEVELPITQFGTRVSLANQIPKSKDNTFSILFDTDTGALLGINPLATPMP
;
A
#
# COMPACT_ATOMS: atom_id res chain seq x y z
N MET A 1 -64.44 -89.72 14.76
CA MET A 1 -62.95 -89.81 14.90
C MET A 1 -62.34 -88.56 14.41
N ILE A 2 -61.94 -87.69 15.37
CA ILE A 2 -61.42 -86.36 15.10
C ILE A 2 -59.90 -86.49 15.28
N SER A 3 -59.18 -86.26 14.21
CA SER A 3 -57.70 -86.26 14.25
C SER A 3 -57.14 -84.88 14.54
N PHE A 4 -56.33 -84.84 15.57
CA PHE A 4 -55.62 -83.69 16.04
C PHE A 4 -54.36 -83.46 15.16
N VAL A 5 -54.17 -82.25 14.61
CA VAL A 5 -52.95 -81.83 13.89
C VAL A 5 -52.16 -80.87 14.84
N PRO A 6 -50.88 -81.06 15.05
CA PRO A 6 -50.15 -80.33 16.08
C PRO A 6 -49.70 -78.99 15.63
N THR A 7 -49.93 -78.01 16.51
CA THR A 7 -49.64 -76.57 16.49
C THR A 7 -48.15 -76.22 16.56
N LYS A 8 -47.22 -76.87 15.91
CA LYS A 8 -45.77 -76.56 15.98
C LYS A 8 -45.21 -75.71 14.86
N LEU A 9 -46.02 -75.46 13.77
CA LEU A 9 -45.54 -74.67 12.63
C LEU A 9 -45.79 -73.14 12.75
N ALA A 10 -46.68 -72.67 13.59
CA ALA A 10 -47.03 -71.27 13.73
C ALA A 10 -45.97 -70.46 14.54
N ASN A 11 -45.31 -71.05 15.50
CA ASN A 11 -44.34 -70.36 16.34
C ASN A 11 -42.99 -70.06 15.65
N GLY A 12 -42.60 -70.86 14.66
CA GLY A 12 -41.32 -70.63 13.92
C GLY A 12 -41.36 -69.46 12.93
N ILE A 13 -42.53 -69.18 12.34
CA ILE A 13 -42.71 -68.07 11.39
C ILE A 13 -42.80 -66.75 12.12
N MET A 14 -43.49 -66.75 13.29
CA MET A 14 -43.63 -65.55 14.10
C MET A 14 -42.31 -65.12 14.76
N HIS A 15 -41.43 -66.04 15.14
CA HIS A 15 -40.12 -65.73 15.70
C HIS A 15 -39.15 -65.19 14.62
N LYS A 16 -39.20 -65.69 13.38
CA LYS A 16 -38.37 -65.17 12.25
C LYS A 16 -38.87 -63.79 11.82
N ALA A 17 -40.14 -63.53 11.82
CA ALA A 17 -40.72 -62.22 11.51
C ALA A 17 -40.38 -61.15 12.60
N LEU A 18 -40.40 -61.52 13.88
CA LEU A 18 -39.95 -60.63 14.96
C LEU A 18 -38.43 -60.37 14.93
N GLN A 19 -37.60 -61.35 14.59
CA GLN A 19 -36.17 -61.16 14.46
C GLN A 19 -35.81 -60.28 13.24
N GLN A 20 -36.52 -60.41 12.10
CA GLN A 20 -36.29 -59.52 10.97
C GLN A 20 -36.81 -58.09 11.22
N LEU A 21 -37.88 -57.91 11.99
CA LEU A 21 -38.34 -56.59 12.40
C LEU A 21 -37.37 -55.93 13.43
N ALA A 22 -36.79 -56.69 14.33
CA ALA A 22 -35.82 -56.21 15.28
C ALA A 22 -34.46 -55.81 14.62
N LEU A 23 -34.05 -56.58 13.56
CA LEU A 23 -32.83 -56.18 12.78
C LEU A 23 -33.06 -54.98 11.91
N SER A 24 -34.26 -54.77 11.31
CA SER A 24 -34.56 -53.56 10.53
C SER A 24 -34.70 -52.28 11.40
N VAL A 25 -35.24 -52.42 12.62
CA VAL A 25 -35.30 -51.29 13.56
C VAL A 25 -33.91 -50.97 14.13
N ALA A 26 -33.04 -51.95 14.39
CA ALA A 26 -31.67 -51.73 14.82
C ALA A 26 -30.80 -51.08 13.73
N PHE A 27 -31.10 -51.30 12.44
CA PHE A 27 -30.38 -50.68 11.32
C PHE A 27 -30.82 -49.24 11.05
N VAL A 28 -32.02 -48.86 11.42
CA VAL A 28 -32.53 -47.45 11.34
C VAL A 28 -32.03 -46.59 12.49
N VAL A 29 -31.72 -47.18 13.66
CA VAL A 29 -31.21 -46.44 14.83
C VAL A 29 -29.69 -46.27 14.80
N LEU A 30 -28.94 -47.03 13.97
CA LEU A 30 -27.50 -46.83 13.76
C LEU A 30 -27.19 -46.04 12.48
N CYS A 31 -28.05 -45.11 12.09
CA CYS A 31 -27.62 -44.05 11.18
C CYS A 31 -26.67 -43.18 11.99
N PRO A 32 -25.36 -43.18 11.73
CA PRO A 32 -24.49 -42.23 12.42
C PRO A 32 -25.06 -40.87 12.11
N MET A 33 -25.48 -40.12 13.11
CA MET A 33 -25.57 -38.69 13.02
C MET A 33 -24.19 -38.23 12.53
N MET A 34 -24.01 -38.09 11.21
CA MET A 34 -22.91 -37.36 10.66
C MET A 34 -23.06 -35.96 11.22
N ALA A 35 -22.38 -35.69 12.32
CA ALA A 35 -22.19 -34.36 12.84
C ALA A 35 -21.49 -33.57 11.73
N TRP A 36 -22.26 -32.82 11.01
CA TRP A 36 -21.76 -31.88 10.02
C TRP A 36 -20.84 -30.95 10.80
N ALA A 37 -19.58 -30.94 10.50
CA ALA A 37 -18.65 -29.92 10.99
C ALA A 37 -19.09 -28.59 10.38
N GLN A 38 -20.01 -27.94 11.04
CA GLN A 38 -20.55 -26.66 10.66
C GLN A 38 -19.74 -25.62 11.44
N THR A 39 -18.92 -24.86 10.73
CA THR A 39 -18.29 -23.66 11.27
C THR A 39 -19.41 -22.65 11.45
N ASP A 40 -19.79 -22.36 12.68
CA ASP A 40 -20.74 -21.28 12.96
C ASP A 40 -19.95 -19.98 13.06
N VAL A 41 -20.43 -18.97 12.32
CA VAL A 41 -19.91 -17.60 12.41
C VAL A 41 -21.05 -16.72 12.88
N VAL A 42 -20.81 -16.06 14.01
CA VAL A 42 -21.79 -15.19 14.65
C VAL A 42 -21.21 -13.77 14.68
N ARG A 43 -22.06 -12.76 14.52
CA ARG A 43 -21.64 -11.37 14.73
C ARG A 43 -21.17 -11.20 16.17
N TYR A 44 -19.95 -10.75 16.36
CA TYR A 44 -19.41 -10.53 17.69
C TYR A 44 -20.08 -9.32 18.36
N SER A 45 -20.55 -9.53 19.58
CA SER A 45 -21.03 -8.47 20.46
C SER A 45 -20.21 -8.51 21.74
N ALA A 46 -19.69 -7.38 22.17
CA ALA A 46 -18.89 -7.26 23.39
C ALA A 46 -19.66 -7.63 24.69
N THR A 47 -20.96 -7.84 24.59
CA THR A 47 -21.83 -8.22 25.72
C THR A 47 -21.95 -9.73 25.95
N GLU A 48 -21.52 -10.55 24.98
CA GLU A 48 -21.53 -12.02 25.11
C GLU A 48 -20.09 -12.53 25.06
N TYR A 49 -19.57 -12.91 26.22
CA TYR A 49 -18.25 -13.56 26.34
C TYR A 49 -18.40 -15.03 25.93
N GLN A 50 -17.77 -15.43 24.83
CA GLN A 50 -17.70 -16.83 24.40
C GLN A 50 -16.25 -17.31 24.44
N ASP A 51 -16.00 -18.36 25.21
CA ASP A 51 -14.65 -18.87 25.53
C ASP A 51 -13.93 -19.59 24.38
N ARG A 52 -14.57 -19.77 23.20
CA ARG A 52 -14.03 -20.64 22.14
C ARG A 52 -14.26 -20.08 20.75
N GLY A 53 -13.35 -19.28 20.27
CA GLY A 53 -13.41 -18.82 18.89
C GLY A 53 -12.34 -17.78 18.55
N VAL A 54 -12.24 -17.44 17.29
CA VAL A 54 -11.35 -16.39 16.78
C VAL A 54 -12.21 -15.25 16.23
N VAL A 55 -12.01 -14.05 16.77
CA VAL A 55 -12.69 -12.85 16.28
C VAL A 55 -11.88 -12.28 15.11
N TYR A 56 -12.56 -11.98 14.01
CA TYR A 56 -11.97 -11.28 12.87
C TYR A 56 -12.81 -10.06 12.50
N TYR A 57 -12.16 -9.09 11.86
CA TYR A 57 -12.78 -7.90 11.31
C TYR A 57 -12.84 -7.98 9.80
N LEU A 58 -13.91 -7.45 9.21
CA LEU A 58 -13.89 -7.12 7.79
C LEU A 58 -13.15 -5.79 7.60
N PRO A 59 -12.38 -5.64 6.53
CA PRO A 59 -11.76 -4.36 6.25
C PRO A 59 -12.77 -3.37 5.66
N LYS A 60 -12.62 -2.10 6.00
CA LYS A 60 -13.14 -0.95 5.26
C LYS A 60 -11.99 -0.27 4.51
N SER A 61 -12.29 0.31 3.36
CA SER A 61 -11.30 1.03 2.57
C SER A 61 -10.96 2.38 3.20
N GLN A 62 -9.68 2.65 3.39
CA GLN A 62 -9.12 3.95 3.71
C GLN A 62 -8.19 4.36 2.57
N LEU A 63 -8.46 5.49 1.93
CA LEU A 63 -7.57 6.04 0.91
C LEU A 63 -6.34 6.64 1.60
N ASP A 64 -5.17 6.22 1.15
CA ASP A 64 -3.88 6.85 1.46
C ASP A 64 -3.44 7.65 0.24
N ILE A 65 -3.37 8.96 0.39
CA ILE A 65 -2.99 9.90 -0.66
C ILE A 65 -1.61 10.43 -0.32
N ALA A 66 -0.61 9.99 -1.06
CA ALA A 66 0.77 10.43 -0.91
C ALA A 66 1.06 11.57 -1.89
N LEU A 67 1.32 12.76 -1.37
CA LEU A 67 1.77 13.92 -2.15
C LEU A 67 3.28 14.06 -2.00
N ARG A 68 3.99 13.92 -3.12
CA ARG A 68 5.42 14.14 -3.18
C ARG A 68 5.70 15.55 -3.64
N VAL A 69 6.34 16.33 -2.77
CA VAL A 69 6.72 17.73 -2.99
C VAL A 69 8.23 17.85 -2.94
N VAL A 70 8.80 18.57 -3.88
CA VAL A 70 10.23 18.88 -3.89
C VAL A 70 10.42 20.31 -3.42
N LYS A 71 11.16 20.46 -2.33
CA LYS A 71 11.66 21.76 -1.87
C LYS A 71 12.99 22.03 -2.55
N THR A 72 13.06 23.12 -3.29
CA THR A 72 14.29 23.60 -3.94
C THR A 72 14.80 24.81 -3.20
N THR A 73 16.02 24.70 -2.66
CA THR A 73 16.73 25.80 -1.99
C THR A 73 17.88 26.23 -2.87
N VAL A 74 17.85 27.47 -3.33
CA VAL A 74 18.92 28.09 -4.10
C VAL A 74 19.68 29.06 -3.18
N THR A 75 20.95 28.72 -2.90
CA THR A 75 21.85 29.60 -2.12
C THR A 75 22.78 30.29 -3.11
N PRO A 76 22.79 31.63 -3.18
CA PRO A 76 23.63 32.37 -4.11
C PRO A 76 25.12 32.15 -3.81
N GLY A 77 25.94 32.19 -4.84
CA GLY A 77 27.38 32.17 -4.70
C GLY A 77 27.93 33.48 -4.12
N GLU A 78 29.12 33.42 -3.54
CA GLU A 78 29.80 34.61 -2.98
C GLU A 78 29.93 35.74 -4.01
N PHE A 79 30.14 35.37 -5.30
CA PHE A 79 30.34 36.32 -6.40
C PHE A 79 29.17 36.34 -7.38
N SER A 80 27.96 35.98 -6.97
CA SER A 80 26.78 35.89 -7.82
C SER A 80 26.47 37.20 -8.56
N GLU A 81 26.69 38.36 -7.91
CA GLU A 81 26.51 39.69 -8.52
C GLU A 81 27.40 39.92 -9.76
N TYR A 82 28.58 39.29 -9.80
CA TYR A 82 29.55 39.39 -10.87
C TYR A 82 29.40 38.34 -11.97
N ALA A 83 28.57 37.32 -11.74
CA ALA A 83 28.39 36.23 -12.71
C ALA A 83 27.90 36.69 -14.09
N PRO A 84 26.94 37.63 -14.21
CA PRO A 84 26.53 38.14 -15.52
C PRO A 84 27.63 38.81 -16.29
N LEU A 85 28.49 39.56 -15.60
CA LEU A 85 29.62 40.32 -16.23
C LEU A 85 30.77 39.40 -16.58
N LEU A 86 31.17 38.48 -15.67
CA LEU A 86 32.39 37.71 -15.79
C LEU A 86 32.20 36.36 -16.49
N LEU A 87 31.02 35.74 -16.31
CA LEU A 87 30.70 34.42 -16.87
C LEU A 87 29.58 34.48 -17.95
N GLY A 88 28.92 35.63 -18.13
CA GLY A 88 27.78 35.76 -19.06
C GLY A 88 26.54 35.02 -18.59
N GLN A 89 26.45 34.61 -17.31
CA GLN A 89 25.37 33.78 -16.77
C GLN A 89 24.49 34.59 -15.81
N LYS A 90 23.17 34.47 -16.01
CA LYS A 90 22.17 35.01 -15.08
C LYS A 90 21.99 34.00 -13.94
N VAL A 91 22.27 34.39 -12.72
CA VAL A 91 22.17 33.53 -11.51
C VAL A 91 21.35 34.22 -10.44
N ALA A 92 20.90 33.43 -9.45
CA ALA A 92 20.24 34.00 -8.28
C ALA A 92 21.25 34.77 -7.43
N THR A 93 20.89 35.98 -7.02
CA THR A 93 21.72 36.82 -6.15
C THR A 93 21.24 36.81 -4.69
N GLU A 94 20.05 36.26 -4.43
CA GLU A 94 19.45 36.13 -3.11
C GLU A 94 19.04 34.68 -2.84
N LEU A 95 18.95 34.33 -1.56
CA LEU A 95 18.44 33.05 -1.12
C LEU A 95 16.99 32.89 -1.58
N ALA A 96 16.72 31.83 -2.33
CA ALA A 96 15.38 31.52 -2.80
C ALA A 96 14.97 30.11 -2.35
N VAL A 97 13.76 29.98 -1.86
CA VAL A 97 13.15 28.69 -1.54
C VAL A 97 11.87 28.58 -2.33
N SER A 98 11.70 27.46 -3.04
CA SER A 98 10.50 27.17 -3.78
C SER A 98 10.07 25.72 -3.59
N TYR A 99 8.78 25.46 -3.77
CA TYR A 99 8.18 24.13 -3.68
C TYR A 99 7.46 23.80 -4.96
N GLU A 100 7.50 22.52 -5.34
CA GLU A 100 6.78 22.01 -6.49
C GLU A 100 6.19 20.63 -6.15
N ILE A 101 4.93 20.37 -6.54
CA ILE A 101 4.34 19.03 -6.46
C ILE A 101 4.90 18.22 -7.63
N GLU A 102 5.69 17.21 -7.32
CA GLU A 102 6.32 16.32 -8.29
C GLU A 102 5.35 15.24 -8.76
N SER A 103 4.72 14.56 -7.79
CA SER A 103 3.77 13.49 -8.06
C SER A 103 2.75 13.35 -6.94
N ALA A 104 1.67 12.65 -7.26
CA ALA A 104 0.68 12.20 -6.28
C ALA A 104 0.34 10.74 -6.55
N GLU A 105 0.20 9.97 -5.50
CA GLU A 105 -0.21 8.57 -5.54
C GLU A 105 -1.41 8.36 -4.64
N VAL A 106 -2.38 7.57 -5.10
CA VAL A 106 -3.58 7.23 -4.32
C VAL A 106 -3.68 5.71 -4.24
N ARG A 107 -3.78 5.19 -3.02
CA ARG A 107 -3.96 3.76 -2.75
C ARG A 107 -5.17 3.55 -1.85
N SER A 108 -5.81 2.38 -1.98
CA SER A 108 -6.84 1.93 -1.04
C SER A 108 -6.22 0.91 -0.10
N LEU A 109 -6.27 1.19 1.19
CA LEU A 109 -5.76 0.32 2.26
C LEU A 109 -6.93 -0.23 3.06
N GLY A 110 -6.84 -1.50 3.45
CA GLY A 110 -7.79 -2.12 4.36
C GLY A 110 -7.50 -1.75 5.82
N VAL A 111 -8.46 -1.13 6.49
CA VAL A 111 -8.43 -0.94 7.94
C VAL A 111 -9.59 -1.70 8.59
N PRO A 112 -9.42 -2.25 9.81
CA PRO A 112 -10.49 -2.98 10.47
C PRO A 112 -11.75 -2.12 10.61
N ASP A 113 -12.92 -2.69 10.25
CA ASP A 113 -14.20 -2.06 10.52
C ASP A 113 -14.79 -2.63 11.81
N GLU A 114 -14.75 -1.86 12.88
CA GLU A 114 -15.27 -2.25 14.20
C GLU A 114 -16.77 -2.58 14.19
N ASN A 115 -17.52 -2.05 13.22
CA ASN A 115 -18.95 -2.32 13.07
C ASN A 115 -19.21 -3.73 12.52
N TYR A 116 -18.21 -4.36 11.89
CA TYR A 116 -18.32 -5.66 11.24
C TYR A 116 -17.27 -6.62 11.75
N SER A 117 -17.43 -7.01 13.02
CA SER A 117 -16.65 -8.04 13.67
C SER A 117 -17.44 -9.35 13.77
N TYR A 118 -16.77 -10.46 13.51
CA TYR A 118 -17.38 -11.79 13.49
C TYR A 118 -16.56 -12.78 14.29
N LEU A 119 -17.23 -13.67 15.00
CA LEU A 119 -16.63 -14.75 15.75
C LEU A 119 -16.71 -16.03 14.92
N VAL A 120 -15.57 -16.67 14.69
CA VAL A 120 -15.50 -18.02 14.10
C VAL A 120 -15.38 -19.03 15.23
N GLU A 121 -16.40 -19.85 15.41
CA GLU A 121 -16.39 -20.97 16.33
C GLU A 121 -16.07 -22.27 15.58
N PHE A 122 -15.08 -23.00 16.05
CA PHE A 122 -14.77 -24.34 15.54
C PHE A 122 -15.51 -25.37 16.36
N LYS A 123 -16.55 -26.00 15.80
CA LYS A 123 -17.26 -27.14 16.41
C LYS A 123 -16.45 -28.41 16.19
N ALA A 124 -15.97 -28.97 17.29
CA ALA A 124 -15.24 -30.26 17.39
C ALA A 124 -13.95 -30.37 16.56
N ALA A 125 -12.94 -30.83 17.23
CA ALA A 125 -11.58 -31.10 16.84
C ALA A 125 -11.37 -31.53 15.37
N GLN A 126 -11.29 -30.57 14.47
CA GLN A 126 -10.55 -30.77 13.24
C GLN A 126 -9.10 -30.40 13.53
N PRO A 127 -8.15 -31.33 13.50
CA PRO A 127 -6.80 -31.11 14.01
C PRO A 127 -5.97 -30.10 13.21
N TYR A 128 -6.46 -29.53 12.15
CA TYR A 128 -5.69 -28.71 11.22
C TYR A 128 -6.40 -27.46 10.68
N SER A 129 -7.48 -27.03 11.33
CA SER A 129 -8.14 -25.77 10.90
C SER A 129 -7.60 -24.59 11.68
N TYR A 130 -6.99 -23.62 11.00
CA TYR A 130 -6.57 -22.36 11.59
C TYR A 130 -7.12 -21.17 10.78
N VAL A 131 -7.34 -20.07 11.48
CA VAL A 131 -7.71 -18.79 10.90
C VAL A 131 -6.49 -17.90 10.90
N ALA A 132 -6.09 -17.43 9.74
CA ALA A 132 -5.00 -16.48 9.59
C ALA A 132 -5.56 -15.06 9.59
N LEU A 133 -5.01 -14.21 10.45
CA LEU A 133 -5.36 -12.82 10.59
C LEU A 133 -4.14 -11.94 10.35
N THR A 134 -4.38 -10.72 9.88
CA THR A 134 -3.36 -9.67 9.89
C THR A 134 -3.07 -9.22 11.33
N LYS A 135 -2.03 -8.41 11.53
CA LYS A 135 -1.71 -7.81 12.84
C LYS A 135 -2.88 -7.01 13.43
N ASN A 136 -3.74 -6.49 12.57
CA ASN A 136 -4.90 -5.68 12.95
C ASN A 136 -6.20 -6.50 13.07
N GLY A 137 -6.13 -7.84 12.99
CA GLY A 137 -7.28 -8.72 13.13
C GLY A 137 -8.16 -8.85 11.87
N ILE A 138 -7.71 -8.41 10.71
CA ILE A 138 -8.42 -8.62 9.45
C ILE A 138 -8.20 -10.06 8.98
N LEU A 139 -9.26 -10.72 8.49
CA LEU A 139 -9.21 -12.08 7.97
C LEU A 139 -8.35 -12.14 6.69
N SER A 140 -7.27 -12.91 6.72
CA SER A 140 -6.41 -13.14 5.55
C SER A 140 -6.61 -14.53 4.95
N GLY A 141 -7.06 -15.51 5.74
CA GLY A 141 -7.35 -16.83 5.21
C GLY A 141 -7.81 -17.85 6.25
N ILE A 142 -8.21 -19.00 5.75
CA ILE A 142 -8.52 -20.20 6.53
C ILE A 142 -7.71 -21.33 5.94
N ASN A 143 -6.95 -22.04 6.76
CA ASN A 143 -5.99 -23.06 6.32
C ASN A 143 -4.98 -22.56 5.26
N GLY A 144 -4.74 -21.27 5.21
CA GLY A 144 -3.83 -20.56 4.34
C GLY A 144 -3.79 -19.09 4.73
N TYR A 145 -2.90 -18.32 4.17
CA TYR A 145 -2.84 -16.87 4.36
C TYR A 145 -2.50 -16.19 3.05
N SER A 146 -3.09 -15.04 2.81
CA SER A 146 -2.66 -14.11 1.76
C SER A 146 -1.69 -13.10 2.38
N THR A 147 -0.64 -12.79 1.67
CA THR A 147 0.21 -11.64 1.96
C THR A 147 -0.35 -10.47 1.19
N SER A 148 -0.70 -9.38 1.88
CA SER A 148 -0.94 -8.13 1.16
C SER A 148 0.36 -7.76 0.45
N LEU A 149 0.26 -7.43 -0.83
CA LEU A 149 1.37 -6.86 -1.60
C LEU A 149 1.62 -5.39 -1.18
N GLN A 150 1.50 -5.09 0.12
CA GLN A 150 2.00 -3.85 0.66
C GLN A 150 3.53 -3.93 0.64
N GLU A 151 4.11 -3.79 -0.54
CA GLU A 151 5.46 -3.30 -0.64
C GLU A 151 5.44 -1.91 0.03
N GLU A 152 6.00 -1.87 1.22
CA GLU A 152 6.44 -0.62 1.81
C GLU A 152 7.43 -0.05 0.78
N VAL A 153 6.95 0.87 -0.08
CA VAL A 153 7.83 1.57 -1.01
C VAL A 153 8.78 2.35 -0.12
N ALA A 154 9.90 1.72 0.17
CA ALA A 154 11.00 2.36 0.83
C ALA A 154 11.32 3.62 0.00
N SER A 155 11.11 4.78 0.60
CA SER A 155 11.56 6.03 0.01
C SER A 155 13.00 5.81 -0.44
N PRO A 156 13.36 6.10 -1.71
CA PRO A 156 14.72 5.88 -2.17
C PRO A 156 15.66 6.55 -1.15
N PRO A 157 16.75 5.86 -0.78
CA PRO A 157 17.68 6.40 0.20
C PRO A 157 18.11 7.78 -0.27
N PHE A 158 18.05 8.73 0.64
CA PHE A 158 18.51 10.10 0.44
C PHE A 158 19.91 10.02 -0.22
N ALA A 159 20.02 10.54 -1.44
CA ALA A 159 21.32 10.58 -2.10
C ALA A 159 22.29 11.32 -1.18
N PRO A 160 23.44 10.74 -0.81
CA PRO A 160 24.35 11.37 0.11
C PRO A 160 24.68 12.76 -0.43
N ARG A 161 24.55 13.77 0.43
CA ARG A 161 24.98 15.13 0.13
C ARG A 161 26.44 15.04 -0.31
N GLN A 162 26.71 15.29 -1.59
CA GLN A 162 28.09 15.38 -2.05
C GLN A 162 28.73 16.53 -1.27
N GLU A 163 29.58 16.18 -0.32
CA GLU A 163 30.45 17.17 0.34
C GLU A 163 31.25 17.83 -0.79
N GLY A 164 30.96 19.10 -1.00
CA GLY A 164 31.59 19.82 -2.10
C GLY A 164 33.07 19.95 -1.86
N VAL A 165 33.87 19.65 -2.88
CA VAL A 165 35.31 19.94 -2.87
C VAL A 165 35.51 21.43 -2.66
N ASP A 166 36.40 21.81 -1.75
CA ASP A 166 36.79 23.21 -1.58
C ASP A 166 37.58 23.70 -2.80
N PRO A 167 37.28 24.93 -3.28
CA PRO A 167 37.99 25.47 -4.43
C PRO A 167 39.47 25.77 -4.09
N LEU A 168 40.35 25.19 -4.85
CA LEU A 168 41.80 25.56 -4.81
C LEU A 168 41.95 26.87 -5.59
N LEU A 169 42.19 27.96 -4.89
CA LEU A 169 42.30 29.28 -5.49
C LEU A 169 43.75 29.76 -5.54
N PRO A 170 44.13 30.56 -6.57
CA PRO A 170 45.47 31.11 -6.67
C PRO A 170 45.85 32.01 -5.48
N ARG A 171 47.14 32.14 -5.19
CA ARG A 171 47.64 32.97 -4.07
C ARG A 171 47.16 34.42 -4.16
N GLU A 172 47.04 34.95 -5.36
CA GLU A 172 46.56 36.30 -5.65
C GLU A 172 45.15 36.55 -5.14
N PHE A 173 44.33 35.51 -5.10
CA PHE A 173 42.97 35.57 -4.54
C PHE A 173 42.99 35.98 -3.05
N ALA A 174 43.90 35.37 -2.27
CA ALA A 174 44.04 35.67 -0.84
C ALA A 174 44.57 37.06 -0.60
N LEU A 175 45.37 37.60 -1.52
CA LEU A 175 45.99 38.93 -1.42
C LEU A 175 45.03 40.06 -1.92
N ALA A 176 43.96 39.71 -2.64
CA ALA A 176 43.03 40.69 -3.16
C ALA A 176 42.17 41.32 -2.06
N THR A 177 42.16 42.66 -2.03
CA THR A 177 41.48 43.46 -0.99
C THR A 177 40.03 43.79 -1.32
N SER A 178 39.63 43.75 -2.61
CA SER A 178 38.26 44.03 -3.04
C SER A 178 37.54 42.79 -3.52
N ARG A 179 36.22 42.72 -3.25
CA ARG A 179 35.35 41.61 -3.69
C ARG A 179 35.35 41.49 -5.21
N ALA A 180 35.30 42.61 -5.94
CA ALA A 180 35.33 42.60 -7.41
C ALA A 180 36.66 42.01 -7.93
N LYS A 181 37.80 42.33 -7.30
CA LYS A 181 39.12 41.77 -7.70
C LYS A 181 39.18 40.26 -7.40
N LYS A 182 38.66 39.82 -6.26
CA LYS A 182 38.55 38.37 -5.95
C LYS A 182 37.69 37.64 -6.97
N ALA A 183 36.52 38.18 -7.34
CA ALA A 183 35.65 37.62 -8.38
C ALA A 183 36.39 37.52 -9.72
N GLN A 184 37.12 38.56 -10.12
CA GLN A 184 37.89 38.54 -11.37
C GLN A 184 38.99 37.45 -11.37
N ILE A 185 39.72 37.28 -10.27
CA ILE A 185 40.74 36.23 -10.12
C ILE A 185 40.09 34.84 -10.17
N ALA A 186 38.98 34.63 -9.46
CA ALA A 186 38.28 33.37 -9.49
C ALA A 186 37.72 33.02 -10.88
N ALA A 187 37.20 34.02 -11.64
CA ALA A 187 36.75 33.81 -13.01
C ALA A 187 37.87 33.43 -13.95
N ASN A 188 39.04 34.14 -13.87
CA ASN A 188 40.20 33.82 -14.68
C ASN A 188 40.70 32.41 -14.38
N HIS A 189 40.72 32.04 -13.10
CA HIS A 189 41.13 30.69 -12.69
C HIS A 189 40.15 29.61 -13.19
N LEU A 190 38.85 29.89 -13.16
CA LEU A 190 37.83 28.99 -13.74
C LEU A 190 38.06 28.75 -15.24
N PHE A 191 38.36 29.79 -15.99
CA PHE A 191 38.68 29.66 -17.42
C PHE A 191 39.96 28.87 -17.66
N SER A 192 41.02 29.10 -16.86
CA SER A 192 42.25 28.31 -16.94
C SER A 192 42.01 26.82 -16.68
N LEU A 193 41.23 26.47 -15.62
CA LEU A 193 40.89 25.08 -15.33
C LEU A 193 40.08 24.42 -16.48
N ARG A 194 39.18 25.18 -17.12
CA ARG A 194 38.44 24.69 -18.29
C ARG A 194 39.38 24.46 -19.51
N GLU A 195 40.34 25.33 -19.73
CA GLU A 195 41.36 25.16 -20.79
C GLU A 195 42.25 23.94 -20.52
N ASP A 196 42.64 23.73 -19.25
CA ASP A 196 43.42 22.54 -18.83
C ASP A 196 42.61 21.26 -19.06
N LEU A 197 41.35 21.24 -18.72
CA LEU A 197 40.48 20.10 -18.97
C LEU A 197 40.31 19.84 -20.48
N MET A 198 40.11 20.87 -21.30
CA MET A 198 40.02 20.75 -22.76
C MET A 198 41.31 20.23 -23.36
N SER A 199 42.47 20.69 -22.84
CA SER A 199 43.80 20.22 -23.27
C SER A 199 43.99 18.75 -22.93
N LEU A 200 43.55 18.32 -21.73
CA LEU A 200 43.62 16.94 -21.30
C LEU A 200 42.74 16.05 -22.18
N LEU A 201 41.46 16.44 -22.38
CA LEU A 201 40.50 15.69 -23.21
C LEU A 201 40.90 15.59 -24.67
N SER A 202 41.56 16.62 -25.22
CA SER A 202 42.05 16.65 -26.61
C SER A 202 43.43 15.96 -26.81
N GLY A 203 44.04 15.45 -25.73
CA GLY A 203 45.35 14.81 -25.78
C GLY A 203 46.52 15.76 -26.04
N LYS A 204 46.32 17.08 -25.89
CA LYS A 204 47.31 18.12 -26.08
C LYS A 204 48.10 18.46 -24.81
N ALA A 205 47.65 17.96 -23.65
CA ALA A 205 48.33 18.19 -22.38
C ALA A 205 49.69 17.45 -22.36
N GLU A 206 50.78 18.21 -22.27
CA GLU A 206 52.10 17.65 -22.06
C GLU A 206 52.20 17.09 -20.63
N PHE A 207 52.88 15.93 -20.49
CA PHE A 207 53.10 15.27 -19.19
C PHE A 207 51.83 14.74 -18.45
N ALA A 208 50.66 14.77 -19.09
CA ALA A 208 49.43 14.23 -18.51
C ALA A 208 49.25 12.76 -18.87
N PRO A 209 48.59 11.96 -18.00
CA PRO A 209 48.21 10.60 -18.36
C PRO A 209 47.20 10.65 -19.52
N ARG A 210 47.37 9.76 -20.51
CA ARG A 210 46.54 9.74 -21.73
C ARG A 210 45.40 8.72 -21.64
N GLU A 211 45.53 7.74 -20.77
CA GLU A 211 44.56 6.66 -20.60
C GLU A 211 44.64 6.00 -19.20
N GLY A 212 43.68 5.15 -18.86
CA GLY A 212 43.66 4.38 -17.63
C GLY A 212 43.13 5.14 -16.41
N GLU A 213 43.30 4.56 -15.24
CA GLU A 213 42.77 5.12 -13.97
C GLU A 213 43.34 6.50 -13.64
N ALA A 214 44.61 6.73 -13.94
CA ALA A 214 45.25 8.04 -13.70
C ALA A 214 44.61 9.15 -14.53
N TYR A 215 44.24 8.86 -15.78
CA TYR A 215 43.52 9.79 -16.65
C TYR A 215 42.12 10.10 -16.08
N THR A 216 41.37 9.06 -15.74
CA THR A 216 40.01 9.20 -15.15
C THR A 216 40.06 10.03 -13.87
N LEU A 217 41.05 9.78 -12.99
CA LEU A 217 41.23 10.53 -11.76
C LEU A 217 41.61 12.00 -12.02
N ALA A 218 42.43 12.28 -13.03
CA ALA A 218 42.82 13.65 -13.39
C ALA A 218 41.59 14.44 -13.91
N VAL A 219 40.80 13.85 -14.81
CA VAL A 219 39.56 14.44 -15.31
C VAL A 219 38.61 14.71 -14.15
N PHE A 220 38.33 13.73 -13.31
CA PHE A 220 37.44 13.87 -12.15
C PHE A 220 37.88 14.99 -11.19
N ARG A 221 39.17 15.11 -10.91
CA ARG A 221 39.70 16.19 -10.06
C ARG A 221 39.56 17.55 -10.69
N LEU A 222 39.83 17.71 -11.99
CA LEU A 222 39.66 18.98 -12.71
C LEU A 222 38.17 19.39 -12.73
N GLU A 223 37.27 18.46 -13.06
CA GLU A 223 35.85 18.71 -13.06
C GLU A 223 35.36 19.13 -11.66
N GLY A 224 35.83 18.44 -10.60
CA GLY A 224 35.57 18.78 -9.22
C GLY A 224 36.01 20.21 -8.84
N GLN A 225 37.21 20.62 -9.28
CA GLN A 225 37.74 21.98 -9.06
C GLN A 225 36.98 23.03 -9.87
N ILE A 226 36.63 22.75 -11.12
CA ILE A 226 35.80 23.63 -11.96
C ILE A 226 34.44 23.85 -11.26
N ALA A 227 33.78 22.79 -10.84
CA ALA A 227 32.52 22.88 -10.14
C ALA A 227 32.62 23.66 -8.80
N ALA A 228 33.77 23.50 -8.08
CA ALA A 228 34.00 24.18 -6.82
C ALA A 228 34.17 25.69 -7.02
N VAL A 229 34.94 26.11 -8.02
CA VAL A 229 35.14 27.54 -8.35
C VAL A 229 33.86 28.14 -8.96
N GLU A 230 33.18 27.40 -9.83
CA GLU A 230 31.91 27.83 -10.44
C GLU A 230 30.81 28.09 -9.38
N ARG A 231 30.77 27.29 -8.31
CA ARG A 231 29.84 27.50 -7.19
C ARG A 231 30.03 28.85 -6.50
N LEU A 232 31.19 29.44 -6.54
CA LEU A 232 31.39 30.79 -5.99
C LEU A 232 30.58 31.85 -6.74
N PHE A 233 30.20 31.57 -7.99
CA PHE A 233 29.37 32.45 -8.84
C PHE A 233 27.92 32.02 -8.89
N VAL A 234 27.68 30.75 -9.27
CA VAL A 234 26.30 30.24 -9.48
C VAL A 234 25.61 29.84 -8.18
N GLY A 235 26.39 29.61 -7.12
CA GLY A 235 25.88 29.13 -5.85
C GLY A 235 25.57 27.64 -5.84
N THR A 236 24.66 27.23 -4.96
CA THR A 236 24.22 25.84 -4.84
C THR A 236 22.72 25.74 -4.91
N THR A 237 22.25 24.69 -5.58
CA THR A 237 20.83 24.32 -5.59
C THR A 237 20.67 22.97 -4.92
N VAL A 238 19.89 22.92 -3.84
CA VAL A 238 19.58 21.70 -3.11
C VAL A 238 18.12 21.37 -3.32
N ARG A 239 17.84 20.12 -3.74
CA ARG A 239 16.46 19.63 -3.93
C ARG A 239 16.19 18.55 -2.89
N GLU A 240 15.19 18.79 -2.05
CA GLU A 240 14.79 17.89 -0.96
C GLU A 240 13.38 17.37 -1.23
N PRO A 241 13.21 16.07 -1.55
CA PRO A 241 11.88 15.49 -1.69
C PRO A 241 11.24 15.30 -0.32
N LEU A 242 9.98 15.69 -0.21
CA LEU A 242 9.14 15.56 0.98
C LEU A 242 7.87 14.83 0.56
N THR A 243 7.49 13.76 1.28
CA THR A 243 6.23 13.06 1.05
C THR A 243 5.30 13.30 2.23
N GLN A 244 4.07 13.72 1.93
CA GLN A 244 3.03 13.91 2.93
C GLN A 244 1.85 12.99 2.62
N HIS A 245 1.38 12.24 3.63
CA HIS A 245 0.27 11.33 3.52
C HIS A 245 -1.02 11.94 4.08
N TYR A 246 -2.12 11.76 3.35
CA TYR A 246 -3.47 12.15 3.75
C TYR A 246 -4.38 10.94 3.71
N LYS A 247 -5.04 10.67 4.84
CA LYS A 247 -5.96 9.54 4.98
C LYS A 247 -7.39 10.00 4.85
N VAL A 248 -8.17 9.33 4.00
CA VAL A 248 -9.59 9.62 3.78
C VAL A 248 -10.37 8.32 3.80
N GLU A 249 -11.40 8.24 4.65
CA GLU A 249 -12.35 7.12 4.66
C GLU A 249 -13.57 7.52 3.82
N PRO A 250 -13.81 6.87 2.67
CA PRO A 250 -14.93 7.20 1.80
C PRO A 250 -16.19 6.44 2.24
N GLU A 251 -17.09 7.08 2.94
CA GLU A 251 -18.43 6.52 3.25
C GLU A 251 -19.39 6.73 2.07
N GLU A 252 -19.24 7.86 1.38
CA GLU A 252 -20.04 8.27 0.24
C GLU A 252 -19.17 8.84 -0.89
N GLU A 253 -19.79 9.18 -2.01
CA GLU A 253 -19.12 9.92 -3.08
C GLU A 253 -18.62 11.27 -2.56
N ILE A 254 -17.44 11.66 -3.01
CA ILE A 254 -16.79 12.89 -2.61
C ILE A 254 -16.74 13.81 -3.82
N ASN A 255 -17.27 15.02 -3.67
CA ASN A 255 -17.22 16.05 -4.69
C ASN A 255 -16.38 17.23 -4.19
N HIS A 256 -15.26 17.49 -4.87
CA HIS A 256 -14.38 18.66 -4.66
C HIS A 256 -13.97 18.90 -3.19
N ARG A 257 -13.69 17.82 -2.44
CA ARG A 257 -13.22 17.92 -1.06
C ARG A 257 -11.76 18.39 -1.04
N THR A 258 -11.49 19.53 -0.46
CA THR A 258 -10.12 19.99 -0.23
C THR A 258 -9.44 19.11 0.81
N ILE A 259 -8.33 18.46 0.43
CA ILE A 259 -7.51 17.62 1.33
C ILE A 259 -6.29 18.38 1.87
N ALA A 260 -5.75 19.29 1.07
CA ALA A 260 -4.62 20.13 1.40
C ALA A 260 -4.65 21.39 0.55
N ARG A 261 -3.77 22.33 0.87
CA ARG A 261 -3.49 23.48 0.00
C ARG A 261 -2.00 23.53 -0.31
N PHE A 262 -1.66 24.15 -1.43
CA PHE A 262 -0.29 24.24 -1.88
C PHE A 262 0.09 25.68 -2.27
N SER A 263 1.24 26.11 -1.78
CA SER A 263 1.88 27.36 -2.15
C SER A 263 3.30 27.10 -2.69
N PRO A 264 3.70 27.67 -3.83
CA PRO A 264 5.08 27.54 -4.32
C PRO A 264 6.14 28.09 -3.36
N VAL A 265 5.74 28.95 -2.40
CA VAL A 265 6.64 29.63 -1.45
C VAL A 265 6.70 28.89 -0.11
N VAL A 266 5.56 28.33 0.34
CA VAL A 266 5.44 27.73 1.68
C VAL A 266 5.39 26.20 1.62
N GLY A 267 4.97 25.64 0.48
CA GLY A 267 4.77 24.19 0.30
C GLY A 267 3.35 23.75 0.61
N LEU A 268 3.20 22.56 1.20
CA LEU A 268 1.89 22.00 1.58
C LEU A 268 1.38 22.68 2.85
N LEU A 269 0.11 23.05 2.82
CA LEU A 269 -0.63 23.70 3.89
C LEU A 269 -1.86 22.89 4.26
N PRO A 270 -2.36 22.99 5.51
CA PRO A 270 -3.61 22.35 5.90
C PRO A 270 -4.78 22.78 5.01
N ALA A 271 -5.77 21.89 4.83
CA ALA A 271 -6.98 22.17 4.06
C ALA A 271 -7.74 23.43 4.52
N THR A 272 -7.64 23.76 5.82
CA THR A 272 -8.28 24.92 6.46
C THR A 272 -7.53 26.22 6.25
N SER A 273 -6.32 26.21 5.67
CA SER A 273 -5.55 27.42 5.39
C SER A 273 -6.32 28.34 4.44
N ARG A 274 -6.10 29.65 4.57
CA ARG A 274 -6.59 30.64 3.61
C ARG A 274 -5.61 30.91 2.47
N GLU A 275 -4.35 30.48 2.65
CA GLU A 275 -3.28 30.64 1.68
C GLU A 275 -3.13 29.41 0.83
N GLY A 276 -2.56 29.57 -0.36
CA GLY A 276 -2.30 28.49 -1.30
C GLY A 276 -3.52 28.06 -2.08
N GLU A 277 -3.27 27.36 -3.17
CA GLU A 277 -4.29 26.80 -4.05
C GLU A 277 -4.79 25.44 -3.49
N ALA A 278 -6.09 25.19 -3.56
CA ALA A 278 -6.68 23.97 -3.04
C ALA A 278 -6.28 22.74 -3.88
N ILE A 279 -5.91 21.66 -3.18
CA ILE A 279 -5.79 20.32 -3.76
C ILE A 279 -7.08 19.61 -3.41
N THR A 280 -7.85 19.25 -4.44
CA THR A 280 -9.19 18.67 -4.30
C THR A 280 -9.22 17.22 -4.69
N LEU A 281 -9.99 16.47 -3.93
CA LEU A 281 -10.30 15.06 -4.12
C LEU A 281 -11.73 14.93 -4.63
N ASP A 282 -11.90 14.24 -5.75
CA ASP A 282 -13.18 13.76 -6.24
C ASP A 282 -13.19 12.23 -6.21
N LEU A 283 -14.29 11.64 -5.77
CA LEU A 283 -14.50 10.20 -5.73
C LEU A 283 -15.89 9.90 -6.24
N LYS A 284 -15.99 9.21 -7.36
CA LYS A 284 -17.25 8.81 -8.00
C LYS A 284 -17.33 7.30 -8.11
N ALA A 285 -18.43 6.72 -7.63
CA ALA A 285 -18.67 5.30 -7.75
C ALA A 285 -18.78 4.88 -9.22
N THR A 286 -17.98 3.89 -9.62
CA THR A 286 -18.10 3.19 -10.92
C THR A 286 -18.90 1.91 -10.79
N ARG A 287 -18.80 1.26 -9.62
CA ARG A 287 -19.62 0.10 -9.25
C ARG A 287 -20.04 0.22 -7.79
N ARG A 288 -21.33 0.34 -7.56
CA ARG A 288 -21.90 0.43 -6.21
C ARG A 288 -23.05 -0.53 -6.04
N ALA A 289 -23.09 -1.21 -4.89
CA ALA A 289 -24.26 -1.99 -4.48
C ALA A 289 -25.46 -1.06 -4.25
N PRO A 290 -26.71 -1.55 -4.46
CA PRO A 290 -27.90 -0.77 -4.15
C PRO A 290 -27.88 -0.28 -2.69
N LEU A 291 -28.24 0.98 -2.48
CA LEU A 291 -28.45 1.52 -1.14
C LEU A 291 -29.69 0.89 -0.54
N LEU A 292 -29.51 0.12 0.52
CA LEU A 292 -30.58 -0.55 1.24
C LEU A 292 -31.02 0.30 2.43
N SER A 293 -32.31 0.25 2.76
CA SER A 293 -32.80 0.81 4.00
C SER A 293 -32.25 0.05 5.21
N PRO A 294 -32.23 0.63 6.42
CA PRO A 294 -31.76 -0.06 7.63
C PRO A 294 -32.49 -1.40 7.88
N GLU A 295 -33.77 -1.49 7.53
CA GLU A 295 -34.56 -2.72 7.67
C GLU A 295 -34.13 -3.80 6.67
N GLU A 296 -33.84 -3.41 5.41
CA GLU A 296 -33.35 -4.31 4.36
C GLU A 296 -31.94 -4.80 4.68
N LEU A 297 -31.07 -3.92 5.19
CA LEU A 297 -29.74 -4.29 5.67
C LEU A 297 -29.82 -5.32 6.80
N ALA A 298 -30.67 -5.08 7.80
CA ALA A 298 -30.86 -6.02 8.90
C ALA A 298 -31.43 -7.38 8.42
N LYS A 299 -32.32 -7.36 7.41
CA LYS A 299 -32.86 -8.58 6.79
C LYS A 299 -31.80 -9.33 5.97
N GLN A 300 -30.91 -8.61 5.29
CA GLN A 300 -29.78 -9.19 4.57
C GLN A 300 -28.78 -9.81 5.55
N GLU A 301 -28.42 -9.11 6.61
CA GLU A 301 -27.47 -9.60 7.62
C GLU A 301 -27.94 -10.89 8.30
N ARG A 302 -29.24 -11.01 8.60
CA ARG A 302 -29.82 -12.24 9.18
C ARG A 302 -29.73 -13.46 8.25
N LYS A 303 -29.51 -13.26 6.94
CA LYS A 303 -29.34 -14.33 5.96
C LYS A 303 -27.88 -14.74 5.77
N LEU A 304 -26.93 -13.96 6.30
CA LEU A 304 -25.52 -14.30 6.23
C LEU A 304 -25.19 -15.40 7.24
N HIS A 305 -24.73 -16.53 6.76
CA HIS A 305 -24.33 -17.67 7.58
C HIS A 305 -22.96 -18.19 7.12
N GLY A 306 -22.14 -18.65 8.07
CA GLY A 306 -20.78 -19.09 7.79
C GLY A 306 -19.80 -17.93 7.64
N ILE A 307 -18.71 -18.12 6.94
CA ILE A 307 -17.64 -17.12 6.79
C ILE A 307 -18.18 -15.97 5.94
N ILE A 308 -18.12 -14.78 6.51
CA ILE A 308 -18.60 -13.56 5.88
C ILE A 308 -17.39 -12.80 5.32
N TYR A 309 -17.52 -12.30 4.09
CA TYR A 309 -16.50 -11.56 3.39
C TYR A 309 -17.09 -10.43 2.55
N ASN A 310 -16.25 -9.48 2.12
CA ASN A 310 -16.69 -8.36 1.30
C ASN A 310 -16.70 -8.70 -0.19
N LEU A 311 -17.72 -8.19 -0.88
CA LEU A 311 -17.73 -8.03 -2.32
C LEU A 311 -17.62 -6.52 -2.60
N PRO A 312 -16.40 -5.99 -2.84
CA PRO A 312 -16.18 -4.55 -2.92
C PRO A 312 -16.85 -3.93 -4.15
N GLY A 313 -17.28 -2.69 -4.02
CA GLY A 313 -17.57 -1.83 -5.14
C GLY A 313 -16.27 -1.24 -5.72
N SER A 314 -16.38 -0.30 -6.65
CA SER A 314 -15.25 0.46 -7.18
C SER A 314 -15.60 1.92 -7.39
N ALA A 315 -14.59 2.78 -7.34
CA ALA A 315 -14.74 4.20 -7.60
C ALA A 315 -13.54 4.75 -8.39
N THR A 316 -13.82 5.72 -9.25
CA THR A 316 -12.79 6.56 -9.86
C THR A 316 -12.47 7.70 -8.89
N ILE A 317 -11.20 7.83 -8.60
CA ILE A 317 -10.65 8.84 -7.70
C ILE A 317 -9.82 9.79 -8.53
N ARG A 318 -10.08 11.10 -8.40
CA ARG A 318 -9.34 12.17 -9.07
C ARG A 318 -8.76 13.10 -8.03
N LEU A 319 -7.47 13.42 -8.20
CA LEU A 319 -6.77 14.40 -7.41
C LEU A 319 -6.27 15.51 -8.30
N GLN A 320 -6.68 16.74 -8.01
CA GLN A 320 -6.39 17.89 -8.87
C GLN A 320 -6.09 19.15 -8.06
N LYS A 321 -5.35 20.07 -8.68
CA LYS A 321 -5.11 21.42 -8.17
C LYS A 321 -5.44 22.41 -9.30
N GLY A 322 -6.52 23.15 -9.16
CA GLY A 322 -7.08 23.94 -10.25
C GLY A 322 -7.40 23.07 -11.47
N SER A 323 -6.80 23.36 -12.62
CA SER A 323 -6.95 22.57 -13.85
C SER A 323 -5.94 21.42 -13.99
N ARG A 324 -4.91 21.33 -13.11
CA ARG A 324 -3.88 20.31 -13.19
C ARG A 324 -4.34 19.04 -12.48
N LEU A 325 -4.48 17.95 -13.24
CA LEU A 325 -4.73 16.61 -12.72
C LEU A 325 -3.40 15.97 -12.29
N PHE A 326 -3.33 15.46 -11.07
CA PHE A 326 -2.16 14.76 -10.54
C PHE A 326 -2.32 13.24 -10.56
N ALA A 327 -3.52 12.76 -10.26
CA ALA A 327 -3.84 11.34 -10.28
C ALA A 327 -5.29 11.13 -10.70
N GLU A 328 -5.51 10.09 -11.51
CA GLU A 328 -6.81 9.51 -11.81
C GLU A 328 -6.66 8.00 -11.78
N VAL A 329 -7.36 7.35 -10.87
CA VAL A 329 -7.25 5.90 -10.66
C VAL A 329 -8.59 5.31 -10.27
N GLU A 330 -8.88 4.10 -10.75
CA GLU A 330 -10.02 3.32 -10.27
C GLU A 330 -9.54 2.33 -9.21
N LEU A 331 -10.13 2.42 -8.02
CA LEU A 331 -9.78 1.58 -6.87
C LEU A 331 -11.01 0.86 -6.32
N PRO A 332 -10.82 -0.33 -5.72
CA PRO A 332 -11.87 -0.99 -4.97
C PRO A 332 -12.18 -0.22 -3.68
N ILE A 333 -13.48 -0.05 -3.42
CA ILE A 333 -14.00 0.60 -2.20
C ILE A 333 -14.99 -0.34 -1.54
N THR A 334 -14.66 -0.83 -0.37
CA THR A 334 -15.48 -1.82 0.36
C THR A 334 -16.84 -1.26 0.79
N GLN A 335 -16.88 0.02 1.17
CA GLN A 335 -18.10 0.71 1.60
C GLN A 335 -19.13 0.86 0.46
N PHE A 336 -18.68 0.74 -0.81
CA PHE A 336 -19.56 0.76 -1.98
C PHE A 336 -20.04 -0.63 -2.40
N GLY A 337 -19.54 -1.64 -1.73
CA GLY A 337 -19.85 -3.04 -1.97
C GLY A 337 -20.98 -3.61 -1.12
N THR A 338 -20.97 -4.91 -0.98
CA THR A 338 -21.88 -5.67 -0.12
C THR A 338 -21.15 -6.78 0.59
N ARG A 339 -21.74 -7.30 1.66
CA ARG A 339 -21.24 -8.47 2.36
C ARG A 339 -21.97 -9.72 1.89
N VAL A 340 -21.23 -10.79 1.76
CA VAL A 340 -21.73 -12.09 1.33
C VAL A 340 -21.17 -13.19 2.21
N SER A 341 -21.84 -14.35 2.21
CA SER A 341 -21.41 -15.50 2.98
C SER A 341 -20.90 -16.64 2.10
N LEU A 342 -19.89 -17.33 2.60
CA LEU A 342 -19.25 -18.44 1.88
C LEU A 342 -19.97 -19.77 2.05
N ALA A 343 -20.98 -19.89 2.93
CA ALA A 343 -21.60 -21.14 3.35
C ALA A 343 -22.00 -22.12 2.23
N ASN A 344 -22.34 -21.62 1.04
CA ASN A 344 -22.80 -22.44 -0.09
C ASN A 344 -21.74 -22.66 -1.19
N GLN A 345 -20.55 -22.08 -1.04
CA GLN A 345 -19.51 -22.10 -2.07
C GLN A 345 -18.40 -23.12 -1.78
N ILE A 346 -18.36 -23.69 -0.56
CA ILE A 346 -17.36 -24.70 -0.20
C ILE A 346 -17.81 -26.04 -0.78
N PRO A 347 -16.97 -26.68 -1.61
CA PRO A 347 -17.27 -28.02 -2.14
C PRO A 347 -17.46 -29.01 -0.99
N LYS A 348 -18.53 -29.83 -1.05
CA LYS A 348 -18.77 -30.89 -0.08
C LYS A 348 -17.81 -32.05 -0.36
N SER A 349 -16.62 -32.01 0.21
CA SER A 349 -15.66 -33.12 0.15
C SER A 349 -15.61 -33.85 1.47
N LYS A 350 -15.41 -35.16 1.46
CA LYS A 350 -15.26 -35.96 2.68
C LYS A 350 -14.00 -35.65 3.46
N ASP A 351 -12.97 -35.11 2.82
CA ASP A 351 -11.65 -34.85 3.40
C ASP A 351 -11.38 -33.38 3.73
N ASN A 352 -12.33 -32.48 3.51
CA ASN A 352 -12.41 -31.05 3.93
C ASN A 352 -11.08 -30.28 4.06
N THR A 353 -10.16 -30.48 3.13
CA THR A 353 -8.86 -29.82 3.14
C THR A 353 -8.81 -28.75 2.05
N PHE A 354 -9.43 -27.61 2.32
CA PHE A 354 -9.34 -26.43 1.44
C PHE A 354 -8.64 -25.30 2.18
N SER A 355 -7.79 -24.58 1.47
CA SER A 355 -7.36 -23.24 1.89
C SER A 355 -8.25 -22.20 1.23
N ILE A 356 -8.67 -21.23 2.01
CA ILE A 356 -9.51 -20.12 1.57
C ILE A 356 -8.71 -18.86 1.83
N LEU A 357 -8.52 -18.04 0.81
CA LEU A 357 -7.70 -16.85 0.87
C LEU A 357 -8.55 -15.61 0.64
N PHE A 358 -8.30 -14.58 1.44
CA PHE A 358 -8.97 -13.29 1.35
C PHE A 358 -7.96 -12.18 1.12
N ASP A 359 -8.35 -11.18 0.36
CA ASP A 359 -7.61 -9.94 0.19
C ASP A 359 -7.71 -9.12 1.49
N THR A 360 -6.58 -8.74 2.05
CA THR A 360 -6.53 -8.02 3.34
C THR A 360 -6.92 -6.55 3.22
N ASP A 361 -6.86 -5.97 2.02
CA ASP A 361 -7.24 -4.58 1.79
C ASP A 361 -8.74 -4.42 1.52
N THR A 362 -9.34 -5.37 0.82
CA THR A 362 -10.76 -5.32 0.47
C THR A 362 -11.63 -6.31 1.21
N GLY A 363 -11.03 -7.37 1.77
CA GLY A 363 -11.77 -8.50 2.35
C GLY A 363 -12.45 -9.37 1.31
N ALA A 364 -12.11 -9.24 0.03
CA ALA A 364 -12.68 -10.05 -1.03
C ALA A 364 -12.11 -11.47 -1.04
N LEU A 365 -12.90 -12.44 -1.48
CA LEU A 365 -12.45 -13.81 -1.67
C LEU A 365 -11.47 -13.86 -2.86
N LEU A 366 -10.23 -14.26 -2.61
CA LEU A 366 -9.20 -14.46 -3.65
C LEU A 366 -9.29 -15.84 -4.28
N GLY A 367 -9.60 -16.87 -3.50
CA GLY A 367 -9.71 -18.22 -4.00
C GLY A 367 -9.97 -19.26 -2.94
N ILE A 368 -10.41 -20.43 -3.40
CA ILE A 368 -10.58 -21.64 -2.62
C ILE A 368 -9.72 -22.71 -3.30
N ASN A 369 -8.66 -23.14 -2.65
CA ASN A 369 -7.69 -24.09 -3.20
C ASN A 369 -7.75 -25.40 -2.41
N PRO A 370 -7.73 -26.57 -3.07
CA PRO A 370 -7.57 -27.84 -2.35
C PRO A 370 -6.18 -27.87 -1.70
N LEU A 371 -6.11 -28.25 -0.41
CA LEU A 371 -4.83 -28.54 0.22
C LEU A 371 -4.30 -29.85 -0.35
N ALA A 372 -3.07 -29.84 -0.82
CA ALA A 372 -2.40 -31.06 -1.21
C ALA A 372 -2.32 -31.99 0.02
N THR A 373 -2.89 -33.18 -0.09
CA THR A 373 -2.71 -34.21 0.94
C THR A 373 -1.22 -34.47 1.06
N PRO A 374 -0.60 -34.36 2.25
CA PRO A 374 0.79 -34.77 2.39
C PRO A 374 0.87 -36.24 1.94
N MET A 375 1.71 -36.53 0.96
CA MET A 375 2.00 -37.90 0.57
C MET A 375 2.58 -38.61 1.79
N PRO A 376 2.12 -39.88 2.01
CA PRO A 376 2.54 -40.69 3.16
C PRO A 376 4.04 -40.97 3.17
#